data_0e4ddb7ce484208c243ca1b6faca496f
#
_entry.id   0e4ddb7ce484208c243ca1b6faca496f
#
_cell.length_a   1.000
_cell.length_b   1.000
_cell.length_c   1.000
_cell.angle_alpha   90.00
_cell.angle_beta   90.00
_cell.angle_gamma   90.00
#
_symmetry.space_group_name_H-M   'P 1'
#
loop_
_entity.id
_entity.type
_entity.pdbx_description
1 polymer ?
#
loop_
_entity_poly.entity_id
_entity_poly.type
_entity_poly.pdbx_seq_one_letter_code
_entity_poly.pdbx_strand_id
1 'polypeptide(L)'
;MKKIFLVFFTLVICFMKSQDIISIIKNNPSKRTNLKIPFNEENPHHYIPISVINGKEKGPVFTILAGVHGYEYPPIMAVQELMKEIDPAKLKGTLIILPITNIGAFYERVPYLNPTDKKNLNTSFPGKENGTITEQLANYITKNIIPISDVFLDIHGGDANEDLVPFVCYYDNKDSAEKTKTALKLSEASVLPYIVSYPYNITKTEPALYAFKQAVQNDVAALRLEAGKLGVNGADEVKMLKESIYNMIGMMNMYSSAPYKKPASRKTFTKQTYIKVPVSGIFYSKHKASEQVKKGEDLGYITDEFGNLLQKISAPESGMILYKISTPPVNKGETMFCITS
;
A
#
# COMPACT_ATOMS: atom_id res chain seq x y z
N MET A 1 -0.07 34.01 -52.10
CA MET A 1 -1.05 33.62 -51.07
C MET A 1 -0.69 32.17 -50.62
N LYS A 2 0.04 32.00 -49.50
CA LYS A 2 0.37 30.68 -48.93
C LYS A 2 -0.78 30.26 -48.03
N LYS A 3 -1.48 29.17 -48.38
CA LYS A 3 -2.49 28.55 -47.53
C LYS A 3 -1.77 27.76 -46.42
N ILE A 4 -1.89 28.22 -45.18
CA ILE A 4 -1.46 27.49 -43.99
C ILE A 4 -2.57 26.48 -43.71
N PHE A 5 -2.25 25.18 -43.86
CA PHE A 5 -3.10 24.09 -43.37
C PHE A 5 -2.83 23.91 -41.88
N LEU A 6 -3.78 24.33 -41.05
CA LEU A 6 -3.78 24.07 -39.60
C LEU A 6 -4.30 22.64 -39.42
N VAL A 7 -3.39 21.71 -39.15
CA VAL A 7 -3.76 20.33 -38.76
C VAL A 7 -4.14 20.36 -37.29
N PHE A 8 -5.44 20.32 -37.03
CA PHE A 8 -5.95 20.05 -35.66
C PHE A 8 -5.65 18.60 -35.29
N PHE A 9 -4.66 18.39 -34.43
CA PHE A 9 -4.49 17.12 -33.72
C PHE A 9 -5.55 17.07 -32.60
N THR A 10 -6.70 16.48 -32.87
CA THR A 10 -7.64 16.09 -31.84
C THR A 10 -7.04 14.90 -31.07
N LEU A 11 -6.49 15.17 -29.89
CA LEU A 11 -6.08 14.13 -28.96
C LEU A 11 -7.36 13.45 -28.44
N VAL A 12 -7.71 12.30 -28.98
CA VAL A 12 -8.79 11.47 -28.45
C VAL A 12 -8.25 10.82 -27.17
N ILE A 13 -8.56 11.42 -26.02
CA ILE A 13 -8.28 10.83 -24.73
C ILE A 13 -9.35 9.74 -24.48
N CYS A 14 -8.93 8.51 -24.66
CA CYS A 14 -9.75 7.34 -24.40
C CYS A 14 -9.69 7.03 -22.89
N PHE A 15 -10.79 7.14 -22.17
CA PHE A 15 -10.89 6.67 -20.79
C PHE A 15 -10.67 5.15 -20.78
N MET A 16 -9.49 4.72 -20.35
CA MET A 16 -9.15 3.30 -20.31
C MET A 16 -9.88 2.61 -19.16
N LYS A 17 -10.69 1.63 -19.47
CA LYS A 17 -11.43 0.76 -18.54
C LYS A 17 -10.67 -0.55 -18.31
N SER A 18 -11.16 -1.40 -17.41
CA SER A 18 -10.59 -2.74 -17.19
C SER A 18 -10.47 -3.58 -18.47
N GLN A 19 -11.42 -3.41 -19.40
CA GLN A 19 -11.37 -4.07 -20.70
C GLN A 19 -10.15 -3.70 -21.53
N ASP A 20 -9.65 -2.46 -21.41
CA ASP A 20 -8.45 -2.02 -22.09
C ASP A 20 -7.19 -2.69 -21.52
N ILE A 21 -7.10 -2.84 -20.18
CA ILE A 21 -6.02 -3.57 -19.51
C ILE A 21 -6.06 -5.07 -19.90
N ILE A 22 -7.25 -5.68 -19.91
CA ILE A 22 -7.44 -7.07 -20.36
C ILE A 22 -7.02 -7.20 -21.83
N SER A 23 -7.33 -6.24 -22.68
CA SER A 23 -6.90 -6.21 -24.08
C SER A 23 -5.37 -6.15 -24.20
N ILE A 24 -4.71 -5.31 -23.39
CA ILE A 24 -3.25 -5.24 -23.33
C ILE A 24 -2.65 -6.60 -22.93
N ILE A 25 -3.20 -7.24 -21.90
CA ILE A 25 -2.77 -8.56 -21.44
C ILE A 25 -2.90 -9.60 -22.55
N LYS A 26 -4.02 -9.61 -23.28
CA LYS A 26 -4.28 -10.59 -24.34
C LYS A 26 -3.42 -10.38 -25.59
N ASN A 27 -3.17 -9.14 -25.96
CA ASN A 27 -2.64 -8.79 -27.28
C ASN A 27 -1.15 -8.40 -27.29
N ASN A 28 -0.51 -8.26 -26.12
CA ASN A 28 0.86 -7.79 -26.00
C ASN A 28 1.74 -8.72 -25.15
N PRO A 29 1.95 -10.01 -25.57
CA PRO A 29 2.82 -10.92 -24.82
C PRO A 29 4.28 -10.42 -24.85
N SER A 30 5.02 -10.73 -23.80
CA SER A 30 6.43 -10.35 -23.59
C SER A 30 6.66 -8.82 -23.69
N LYS A 31 5.72 -8.01 -23.20
CA LYS A 31 5.79 -6.55 -23.36
C LYS A 31 5.45 -5.83 -22.06
N ARG A 32 6.14 -4.71 -21.84
CA ARG A 32 5.73 -3.71 -20.86
C ARG A 32 4.97 -2.58 -21.53
N THR A 33 3.85 -2.21 -20.98
CA THR A 33 3.02 -1.09 -21.43
C THR A 33 2.74 -0.17 -20.24
N ASN A 34 3.13 1.10 -20.36
CA ASN A 34 2.88 2.10 -19.33
C ASN A 34 1.71 2.98 -19.75
N LEU A 35 0.81 3.23 -18.81
CA LEU A 35 -0.42 4.00 -19.00
C LEU A 35 -0.50 5.11 -17.97
N LYS A 36 -1.19 6.18 -18.33
CA LYS A 36 -1.68 7.20 -17.41
C LYS A 36 -3.19 7.29 -17.57
N ILE A 37 -3.92 6.98 -16.52
CA ILE A 37 -5.39 7.04 -16.53
C ILE A 37 -5.81 8.39 -15.94
N PRO A 38 -6.27 9.34 -16.73
CA PRO A 38 -6.66 10.66 -16.25
C PRO A 38 -8.03 10.62 -15.57
N PHE A 39 -8.22 11.48 -14.57
CA PHE A 39 -9.52 11.74 -13.91
C PHE A 39 -9.98 13.19 -14.12
N ASN A 40 -9.05 14.11 -14.31
CA ASN A 40 -9.31 15.50 -14.66
C ASN A 40 -8.12 16.04 -15.48
N GLU A 41 -8.39 16.57 -16.66
CA GLU A 41 -7.37 17.08 -17.57
C GLU A 41 -6.80 18.44 -17.12
N GLU A 42 -7.57 19.20 -16.35
CA GLU A 42 -7.14 20.53 -15.87
C GLU A 42 -6.08 20.43 -14.76
N ASN A 43 -6.02 19.30 -14.02
CA ASN A 43 -5.03 19.12 -12.99
C ASN A 43 -4.01 18.04 -13.41
N PRO A 44 -2.72 18.42 -13.60
CA PRO A 44 -1.67 17.51 -14.07
C PRO A 44 -1.35 16.36 -13.10
N HIS A 45 -1.86 16.40 -11.86
CA HIS A 45 -1.66 15.35 -10.84
C HIS A 45 -2.91 14.45 -10.66
N HIS A 46 -3.99 14.66 -11.44
CA HIS A 46 -5.20 13.84 -11.33
C HIS A 46 -5.18 12.67 -12.32
N TYR A 47 -4.23 11.75 -12.14
CA TYR A 47 -4.16 10.50 -12.91
C TYR A 47 -3.57 9.36 -12.06
N ILE A 48 -3.82 8.11 -12.48
CA ILE A 48 -3.11 6.93 -11.96
C ILE A 48 -2.10 6.45 -13.01
N PRO A 49 -0.80 6.34 -12.69
CA PRO A 49 0.16 5.64 -13.52
C PRO A 49 0.02 4.13 -13.33
N ILE A 50 -0.02 3.37 -14.40
CA ILE A 50 -0.10 1.92 -14.40
C ILE A 50 0.95 1.35 -15.33
N SER A 51 1.73 0.38 -14.86
CA SER A 51 2.62 -0.42 -15.71
C SER A 51 2.08 -1.85 -15.77
N VAL A 52 1.74 -2.32 -16.96
CA VAL A 52 1.38 -3.70 -17.25
C VAL A 52 2.59 -4.39 -17.84
N ILE A 53 3.18 -5.34 -17.10
CA ILE A 53 4.29 -6.19 -17.57
C ILE A 53 3.68 -7.56 -17.89
N ASN A 54 3.44 -7.79 -19.17
CA ASN A 54 2.81 -9.01 -19.63
C ASN A 54 3.87 -10.03 -20.03
N GLY A 55 3.83 -11.21 -19.42
CA GLY A 55 4.77 -12.28 -19.64
C GLY A 55 4.60 -12.99 -20.98
N LYS A 56 5.58 -13.82 -21.34
CA LYS A 56 5.55 -14.66 -22.55
C LYS A 56 4.48 -15.74 -22.44
N GLU A 57 4.31 -16.32 -21.26
CA GLU A 57 3.39 -17.42 -21.01
C GLU A 57 2.18 -16.93 -20.20
N LYS A 58 1.02 -17.55 -20.45
CA LYS A 58 -0.18 -17.31 -19.62
C LYS A 58 0.08 -17.77 -18.19
N GLY A 59 -0.44 -17.04 -17.24
CA GLY A 59 -0.32 -17.32 -15.81
C GLY A 59 -1.14 -16.37 -14.98
N PRO A 60 -0.91 -16.31 -13.65
CA PRO A 60 -1.64 -15.42 -12.76
C PRO A 60 -1.42 -13.94 -13.06
N VAL A 61 -2.39 -13.13 -12.65
CA VAL A 61 -2.29 -11.67 -12.60
C VAL A 61 -1.94 -11.26 -11.18
N PHE A 62 -0.74 -10.73 -10.97
CA PHE A 62 -0.26 -10.23 -9.69
C PHE A 62 -0.22 -8.71 -9.72
N THR A 63 -1.12 -8.09 -8.96
CA THR A 63 -1.23 -6.63 -8.86
C THR A 63 -0.41 -6.11 -7.68
N ILE A 64 0.31 -5.02 -7.89
CA ILE A 64 1.11 -4.33 -6.89
C ILE A 64 0.69 -2.86 -6.83
N LEU A 65 0.28 -2.41 -5.66
CA LEU A 65 -0.11 -1.05 -5.37
C LEU A 65 0.94 -0.40 -4.46
N ALA A 66 1.44 0.78 -4.81
CA ALA A 66 2.36 1.57 -3.98
C ALA A 66 2.02 3.06 -4.05
N GLY A 67 2.55 3.85 -3.10
CA GLY A 67 2.36 5.30 -3.10
C GLY A 67 0.91 5.74 -2.90
N VAL A 68 0.17 5.05 -2.03
CA VAL A 68 -1.15 5.46 -1.54
C VAL A 68 -1.01 6.73 -0.71
N HIS A 69 0.06 6.81 0.08
CA HIS A 69 0.49 8.02 0.78
C HIS A 69 1.76 8.59 0.15
N GLY A 70 1.88 9.91 0.17
CA GLY A 70 2.91 10.63 -0.59
C GLY A 70 4.32 10.51 -0.02
N TYR A 71 4.47 10.28 1.28
CA TYR A 71 5.75 10.19 1.99
C TYR A 71 6.30 8.77 2.15
N GLU A 72 5.60 7.77 1.67
CA GLU A 72 6.03 6.37 1.75
C GLU A 72 6.98 6.04 0.58
N TYR A 73 8.20 6.58 0.64
CA TYR A 73 9.15 6.50 -0.48
C TYR A 73 9.71 5.10 -0.76
N PRO A 74 10.10 4.26 0.24
CA PRO A 74 10.65 2.94 -0.04
C PRO A 74 9.74 2.04 -0.88
N PRO A 75 8.40 1.96 -0.66
CA PRO A 75 7.45 1.30 -1.55
C PRO A 75 7.54 1.76 -3.01
N ILE A 76 7.55 3.08 -3.21
CA ILE A 76 7.59 3.69 -4.56
C ILE A 76 8.90 3.33 -5.26
N MET A 77 10.04 3.48 -4.56
CA MET A 77 11.35 3.19 -5.13
C MET A 77 11.51 1.71 -5.44
N ALA A 78 11.05 0.83 -4.55
CA ALA A 78 11.12 -0.62 -4.73
C ALA A 78 10.39 -1.07 -6.00
N VAL A 79 9.16 -0.60 -6.23
CA VAL A 79 8.41 -1.00 -7.44
C VAL A 79 8.95 -0.34 -8.71
N GLN A 80 9.54 0.85 -8.62
CA GLN A 80 10.19 1.48 -9.78
C GLN A 80 11.46 0.74 -10.21
N GLU A 81 12.26 0.25 -9.25
CA GLU A 81 13.41 -0.61 -9.55
C GLU A 81 12.95 -1.95 -10.11
N LEU A 82 11.96 -2.60 -9.48
CA LEU A 82 11.37 -3.84 -9.95
C LEU A 82 10.89 -3.73 -11.40
N MET A 83 10.19 -2.65 -11.75
CA MET A 83 9.73 -2.43 -13.12
C MET A 83 10.88 -2.38 -14.14
N LYS A 84 12.05 -1.89 -13.75
CA LYS A 84 13.23 -1.84 -14.64
C LYS A 84 13.91 -3.22 -14.78
N GLU A 85 13.90 -4.01 -13.70
CA GLU A 85 14.62 -5.28 -13.59
C GLU A 85 13.86 -6.47 -14.19
N ILE A 86 12.52 -6.46 -14.14
CA ILE A 86 11.70 -7.55 -14.68
C ILE A 86 11.81 -7.61 -16.20
N ASP A 87 12.32 -8.75 -16.70
CA ASP A 87 12.32 -9.11 -18.10
C ASP A 87 10.99 -9.80 -18.46
N PRO A 88 10.14 -9.20 -19.30
CA PRO A 88 8.86 -9.80 -19.67
C PRO A 88 9.00 -11.17 -20.36
N ALA A 89 10.13 -11.43 -21.02
CA ALA A 89 10.36 -12.72 -21.69
C ALA A 89 10.55 -13.89 -20.71
N LYS A 90 10.90 -13.60 -19.45
CA LYS A 90 11.08 -14.56 -18.35
C LYS A 90 9.90 -14.63 -17.41
N LEU A 91 8.87 -13.80 -17.64
CA LEU A 91 7.69 -13.75 -16.81
C LEU A 91 6.61 -14.70 -17.33
N LYS A 92 5.95 -15.41 -16.42
CA LYS A 92 4.73 -16.18 -16.64
C LYS A 92 3.57 -15.48 -15.94
N GLY A 93 2.52 -15.17 -16.68
CA GLY A 93 1.41 -14.34 -16.20
C GLY A 93 1.69 -12.85 -16.38
N THR A 94 1.11 -12.03 -15.53
CA THR A 94 1.14 -10.57 -15.67
C THR A 94 1.41 -9.90 -14.34
N LEU A 95 2.25 -8.86 -14.33
CA LEU A 95 2.33 -7.91 -13.23
C LEU A 95 1.59 -6.64 -13.64
N ILE A 96 0.66 -6.19 -12.80
CA ILE A 96 0.01 -4.87 -12.89
C ILE A 96 0.58 -4.04 -11.75
N ILE A 97 1.31 -2.98 -12.04
CA ILE A 97 1.98 -2.18 -11.02
C ILE A 97 1.45 -0.74 -11.08
N LEU A 98 0.94 -0.27 -9.95
CA LEU A 98 0.56 1.13 -9.72
C LEU A 98 1.66 1.77 -8.85
N PRO A 99 2.70 2.38 -9.44
CA PRO A 99 3.91 2.75 -8.71
C PRO A 99 3.73 3.95 -7.77
N ILE A 100 2.80 4.85 -8.10
CA ILE A 100 2.43 6.01 -7.26
C ILE A 100 0.93 6.21 -7.44
N THR A 101 0.14 5.64 -6.55
CA THR A 101 -1.32 5.66 -6.68
C THR A 101 -1.92 7.04 -6.45
N ASN A 102 -1.32 7.83 -5.54
CA ASN A 102 -1.75 9.18 -5.19
C ASN A 102 -0.67 10.20 -5.62
N ILE A 103 -0.64 10.49 -6.91
CA ILE A 103 0.34 11.39 -7.54
C ILE A 103 0.34 12.78 -6.88
N GLY A 104 -0.83 13.32 -6.56
CA GLY A 104 -0.95 14.63 -5.92
C GLY A 104 -0.26 14.67 -4.56
N ALA A 105 -0.52 13.66 -3.71
CA ALA A 105 0.12 13.57 -2.40
C ALA A 105 1.65 13.46 -2.49
N PHE A 106 2.15 12.70 -3.48
CA PHE A 106 3.59 12.53 -3.70
C PHE A 106 4.29 13.83 -4.10
N TYR A 107 3.83 14.49 -5.15
CA TYR A 107 4.50 15.70 -5.66
C TYR A 107 4.33 16.93 -4.75
N GLU A 108 3.17 17.05 -4.11
CA GLU A 108 2.91 18.16 -3.18
C GLU A 108 3.42 17.88 -1.74
N ARG A 109 3.99 16.69 -1.49
CA ARG A 109 4.55 16.31 -0.19
C ARG A 109 3.53 16.47 0.94
N VAL A 110 2.36 15.85 0.78
CA VAL A 110 1.30 15.88 1.77
C VAL A 110 1.21 14.51 2.46
N PRO A 111 1.40 14.45 3.80
CA PRO A 111 1.20 13.22 4.56
C PRO A 111 -0.26 12.73 4.47
N TYR A 112 -0.46 11.43 4.30
CA TYR A 112 -1.73 10.71 4.30
C TYR A 112 -2.80 11.18 3.31
N LEU A 113 -2.92 12.48 3.06
CA LEU A 113 -4.07 13.07 2.40
C LEU A 113 -3.78 13.44 0.93
N ASN A 114 -4.78 13.34 0.08
CA ASN A 114 -4.71 13.99 -1.22
C ASN A 114 -4.86 15.51 -1.03
N PRO A 115 -3.96 16.33 -1.60
CA PRO A 115 -3.96 17.79 -1.38
C PRO A 115 -5.22 18.48 -1.92
N THR A 116 -5.87 17.92 -2.94
CA THR A 116 -7.04 18.52 -3.59
C THR A 116 -8.30 18.43 -2.75
N ASP A 117 -8.61 17.26 -2.22
CA ASP A 117 -9.87 16.99 -1.51
C ASP A 117 -9.71 16.70 -0.01
N LYS A 118 -8.48 16.70 0.50
CA LYS A 118 -8.11 16.43 1.89
C LYS A 118 -8.61 15.08 2.41
N LYS A 119 -8.81 14.10 1.52
CA LYS A 119 -9.21 12.74 1.89
C LYS A 119 -8.00 11.80 1.88
N ASN A 120 -8.06 10.79 2.75
CA ASN A 120 -7.09 9.70 2.80
C ASN A 120 -7.53 8.57 1.87
N LEU A 121 -6.73 8.26 0.85
CA LEU A 121 -7.02 7.16 -0.06
C LEU A 121 -7.10 5.81 0.66
N ASN A 122 -6.27 5.60 1.68
CA ASN A 122 -6.25 4.38 2.50
C ASN A 122 -7.48 4.22 3.42
N THR A 123 -8.47 5.13 3.35
CA THR A 123 -9.76 5.00 4.04
C THR A 123 -10.94 5.29 3.13
N SER A 124 -10.74 5.26 1.81
CA SER A 124 -11.75 5.69 0.84
C SER A 124 -12.33 4.57 -0.02
N PHE A 125 -11.90 3.31 0.15
CA PHE A 125 -12.43 2.19 -0.61
C PHE A 125 -13.82 1.74 -0.12
N PRO A 126 -14.76 1.43 -1.05
CA PRO A 126 -14.59 1.17 -2.49
C PRO A 126 -14.54 2.41 -3.40
N GLY A 127 -14.69 3.61 -2.87
CA GLY A 127 -14.74 4.84 -3.65
C GLY A 127 -16.08 5.10 -4.34
N LYS A 128 -16.12 6.15 -5.16
CA LYS A 128 -17.31 6.55 -5.94
C LYS A 128 -16.89 7.07 -7.32
N GLU A 129 -17.59 6.66 -8.38
CA GLU A 129 -17.29 7.05 -9.76
C GLU A 129 -17.36 8.56 -9.99
N ASN A 130 -18.42 9.20 -9.49
CA ASN A 130 -18.64 10.64 -9.60
C ASN A 130 -18.28 11.37 -8.28
N GLY A 131 -17.34 10.82 -7.53
CA GLY A 131 -16.88 11.40 -6.27
C GLY A 131 -15.76 12.41 -6.44
N THR A 132 -15.12 12.74 -5.32
CA THR A 132 -13.88 13.55 -5.32
C THR A 132 -12.72 12.74 -5.91
N ILE A 133 -11.59 13.39 -6.19
CA ILE A 133 -10.44 12.72 -6.81
C ILE A 133 -10.03 11.45 -6.04
N THR A 134 -9.94 11.49 -4.72
CA THR A 134 -9.59 10.32 -3.90
C THR A 134 -10.64 9.21 -4.03
N GLU A 135 -11.93 9.54 -4.05
CA GLU A 135 -13.00 8.57 -4.24
C GLU A 135 -12.99 7.98 -5.66
N GLN A 136 -12.64 8.76 -6.69
CA GLN A 136 -12.49 8.27 -8.06
C GLN A 136 -11.29 7.32 -8.20
N LEU A 137 -10.14 7.64 -7.58
CA LEU A 137 -8.97 6.77 -7.53
C LEU A 137 -9.32 5.41 -6.90
N ALA A 138 -9.95 5.43 -5.73
CA ALA A 138 -10.40 4.21 -5.03
C ALA A 138 -11.41 3.40 -5.87
N ASN A 139 -12.36 4.08 -6.52
CA ASN A 139 -13.36 3.44 -7.36
C ASN A 139 -12.74 2.78 -8.60
N TYR A 140 -11.80 3.46 -9.27
CA TYR A 140 -11.11 2.90 -10.43
C TYR A 140 -10.38 1.60 -10.07
N ILE A 141 -9.65 1.60 -8.95
CA ILE A 141 -8.94 0.41 -8.47
C ILE A 141 -9.94 -0.71 -8.15
N THR A 142 -11.02 -0.39 -7.44
CA THR A 142 -12.07 -1.35 -7.06
C THR A 142 -12.77 -1.98 -8.26
N LYS A 143 -13.06 -1.19 -9.30
CA LYS A 143 -13.86 -1.65 -10.44
C LYS A 143 -13.04 -2.22 -11.61
N ASN A 144 -11.80 -1.74 -11.78
CA ASN A 144 -11.02 -2.04 -12.98
C ASN A 144 -9.76 -2.86 -12.70
N ILE A 145 -9.20 -2.82 -11.48
CA ILE A 145 -7.94 -3.48 -11.15
C ILE A 145 -8.17 -4.72 -10.29
N ILE A 146 -8.89 -4.58 -9.17
CA ILE A 146 -9.14 -5.71 -8.25
C ILE A 146 -9.80 -6.90 -8.96
N PRO A 147 -10.86 -6.73 -9.79
CA PRO A 147 -11.56 -7.87 -10.39
C PRO A 147 -10.75 -8.70 -11.40
N ILE A 148 -9.64 -8.16 -11.91
CA ILE A 148 -8.76 -8.86 -12.86
C ILE A 148 -7.50 -9.43 -12.19
N SER A 149 -7.38 -9.28 -10.86
CA SER A 149 -6.22 -9.71 -10.08
C SER A 149 -6.45 -11.08 -9.45
N ASP A 150 -5.48 -11.99 -9.56
CA ASP A 150 -5.46 -13.23 -8.78
C ASP A 150 -4.86 -12.99 -7.38
N VAL A 151 -3.87 -12.08 -7.32
CA VAL A 151 -3.24 -11.62 -6.09
C VAL A 151 -3.17 -10.10 -6.10
N PHE A 152 -3.45 -9.49 -4.96
CA PHE A 152 -3.36 -8.05 -4.75
C PHE A 152 -2.41 -7.73 -3.58
N LEU A 153 -1.28 -7.11 -3.90
CA LEU A 153 -0.27 -6.67 -2.95
C LEU A 153 -0.33 -5.16 -2.79
N ASP A 154 -0.64 -4.70 -1.59
CA ASP A 154 -0.65 -3.30 -1.17
C ASP A 154 0.64 -3.01 -0.42
N ILE A 155 1.44 -2.04 -0.86
CA ILE A 155 2.75 -1.77 -0.26
C ILE A 155 2.75 -0.38 0.35
N HIS A 156 3.02 -0.33 1.65
CA HIS A 156 3.10 0.86 2.47
C HIS A 156 4.43 0.96 3.23
N GLY A 157 4.61 2.06 3.91
CA GLY A 157 5.66 2.30 4.89
C GLY A 157 5.20 3.34 5.89
N GLY A 158 6.02 3.67 6.88
CA GLY A 158 5.72 4.77 7.78
C GLY A 158 5.74 6.10 7.04
N ASP A 159 4.63 6.82 7.11
CA ASP A 159 4.49 8.18 6.57
C ASP A 159 5.40 9.16 7.35
N ALA A 160 5.32 10.44 7.08
CA ALA A 160 6.19 11.49 7.61
C ALA A 160 6.38 11.48 9.14
N ASN A 161 5.42 10.96 9.89
CA ASN A 161 5.43 10.96 11.36
C ASN A 161 5.46 9.56 12.00
N GLU A 162 5.51 8.48 11.21
CA GLU A 162 5.45 7.11 11.74
C GLU A 162 6.83 6.45 11.80
N ASP A 163 7.19 5.97 13.00
CA ASP A 163 8.24 4.98 13.22
C ASP A 163 7.59 3.60 13.31
N LEU A 164 7.92 2.70 12.37
CA LEU A 164 7.40 1.33 12.34
C LEU A 164 8.52 0.32 12.10
N VAL A 165 8.30 -0.91 12.55
CA VAL A 165 9.12 -2.06 12.15
C VAL A 165 8.60 -2.62 10.84
N PRO A 166 9.45 -3.17 9.97
CA PRO A 166 8.97 -3.86 8.77
C PRO A 166 8.13 -5.10 9.11
N PHE A 167 6.92 -5.20 8.52
CA PHE A 167 6.06 -6.36 8.68
C PHE A 167 5.21 -6.62 7.42
N VAL A 168 4.73 -7.85 7.29
CA VAL A 168 3.70 -8.21 6.31
C VAL A 168 2.40 -8.50 7.05
N CYS A 169 1.26 -8.12 6.48
CA CYS A 169 -0.02 -8.43 7.07
C CYS A 169 -1.04 -8.94 6.05
N TYR A 170 -2.01 -9.68 6.55
CA TYR A 170 -3.14 -10.19 5.78
C TYR A 170 -4.40 -10.24 6.66
N TYR A 171 -5.56 -10.36 6.02
CA TYR A 171 -6.83 -10.60 6.71
C TYR A 171 -7.15 -12.10 6.76
N ASP A 172 -7.43 -12.61 7.98
CA ASP A 172 -7.94 -13.96 8.21
C ASP A 172 -9.46 -13.98 7.96
N ASN A 173 -9.83 -14.20 6.70
CA ASN A 173 -11.22 -14.28 6.26
C ASN A 173 -11.67 -15.75 6.21
N LYS A 174 -12.50 -16.17 7.17
CA LYS A 174 -12.99 -17.53 7.27
C LYS A 174 -13.93 -17.91 6.12
N ASP A 175 -14.64 -16.94 5.53
CA ASP A 175 -15.55 -17.16 4.42
C ASP A 175 -14.82 -17.37 3.08
N SER A 176 -13.50 -17.06 3.03
CA SER A 176 -12.65 -17.21 1.85
C SER A 176 -11.33 -17.91 2.23
N ALA A 177 -11.43 -19.13 2.77
CA ALA A 177 -10.31 -19.86 3.35
C ALA A 177 -9.14 -20.09 2.38
N GLU A 178 -9.41 -20.42 1.09
CA GLU A 178 -8.36 -20.66 0.09
C GLU A 178 -7.60 -19.37 -0.27
N LYS A 179 -8.27 -18.23 -0.34
CA LYS A 179 -7.62 -16.94 -0.59
C LYS A 179 -6.81 -16.51 0.62
N THR A 180 -7.34 -16.69 1.83
CA THR A 180 -6.62 -16.49 3.09
C THR A 180 -5.36 -17.34 3.18
N LYS A 181 -5.46 -18.63 2.84
CA LYS A 181 -4.32 -19.55 2.79
C LYS A 181 -3.25 -19.11 1.77
N THR A 182 -3.69 -18.59 0.62
CA THR A 182 -2.77 -18.04 -0.39
C THR A 182 -2.08 -16.79 0.15
N ALA A 183 -2.81 -15.86 0.76
CA ALA A 183 -2.25 -14.65 1.37
C ALA A 183 -1.26 -14.99 2.49
N LEU A 184 -1.57 -15.97 3.35
CA LEU A 184 -0.65 -16.47 4.39
C LEU A 184 0.65 -17.02 3.78
N LYS A 185 0.56 -17.91 2.76
CA LYS A 185 1.75 -18.46 2.08
C LYS A 185 2.61 -17.37 1.47
N LEU A 186 1.99 -16.36 0.84
CA LEU A 186 2.71 -15.22 0.28
C LEU A 186 3.34 -14.36 1.40
N SER A 187 2.64 -14.20 2.53
CA SER A 187 3.21 -13.54 3.71
C SER A 187 4.43 -14.30 4.26
N GLU A 188 4.37 -15.63 4.28
CA GLU A 188 5.51 -16.48 4.65
C GLU A 188 6.66 -16.41 3.64
N ALA A 189 6.41 -16.10 2.39
CA ALA A 189 7.45 -15.91 1.37
C ALA A 189 8.17 -14.55 1.48
N SER A 190 7.57 -13.55 2.11
CA SER A 190 8.18 -12.25 2.37
C SER A 190 9.49 -12.40 3.18
N VAL A 191 10.45 -11.49 3.07
CA VAL A 191 11.64 -11.44 3.92
C VAL A 191 11.47 -10.54 5.15
N LEU A 192 10.33 -9.87 5.30
CA LEU A 192 10.04 -8.99 6.42
C LEU A 192 9.98 -9.78 7.75
N PRO A 193 10.46 -9.22 8.87
CA PRO A 193 10.71 -9.97 10.11
C PRO A 193 9.46 -10.45 10.85
N TYR A 194 8.31 -9.82 10.61
CA TYR A 194 7.07 -10.11 11.32
C TYR A 194 5.90 -10.33 10.37
N ILE A 195 4.98 -11.22 10.78
CA ILE A 195 3.68 -11.41 10.12
C ILE A 195 2.60 -10.93 11.08
N VAL A 196 1.64 -10.17 10.58
CA VAL A 196 0.47 -9.71 11.34
C VAL A 196 -0.79 -10.26 10.69
N SER A 197 -1.59 -11.00 11.44
CA SER A 197 -2.90 -11.47 11.02
C SER A 197 -3.98 -10.57 11.60
N TYR A 198 -4.78 -9.96 10.74
CA TYR A 198 -5.95 -9.17 11.14
C TYR A 198 -7.24 -10.01 11.00
N PRO A 199 -8.16 -9.93 11.95
CA PRO A 199 -9.48 -10.53 11.75
C PRO A 199 -10.22 -9.80 10.64
N TYR A 200 -10.85 -10.56 9.72
CA TYR A 200 -11.76 -10.00 8.75
C TYR A 200 -13.17 -9.97 9.35
N ASN A 201 -13.69 -8.79 9.59
CA ASN A 201 -14.88 -8.56 10.41
C ASN A 201 -15.89 -7.59 9.78
N ILE A 202 -15.95 -7.53 8.45
CA ILE A 202 -16.94 -6.73 7.72
C ILE A 202 -17.78 -7.61 6.80
N THR A 203 -18.99 -7.17 6.53
CA THR A 203 -19.89 -7.79 5.54
C THR A 203 -19.52 -7.35 4.12
N LYS A 204 -20.14 -7.97 3.11
CA LYS A 204 -19.93 -7.60 1.69
C LYS A 204 -20.44 -6.21 1.33
N THR A 205 -21.31 -5.61 2.15
CA THR A 205 -21.93 -4.31 1.89
C THR A 205 -21.29 -3.17 2.68
N GLU A 206 -20.51 -3.47 3.72
CA GLU A 206 -19.79 -2.46 4.47
C GLU A 206 -18.56 -1.96 3.70
N PRO A 207 -18.22 -0.66 3.80
CA PRO A 207 -17.01 -0.13 3.19
C PRO A 207 -15.76 -0.83 3.72
N ALA A 208 -14.93 -1.33 2.82
CA ALA A 208 -13.68 -2.00 3.21
C ALA A 208 -12.64 -1.02 3.77
N LEU A 209 -12.71 0.24 3.35
CA LEU A 209 -11.82 1.35 3.66
C LEU A 209 -10.42 1.20 3.03
N TYR A 210 -9.73 0.09 3.24
CA TYR A 210 -8.36 -0.16 2.77
C TYR A 210 -8.35 -0.93 1.44
N ALA A 211 -7.36 -0.65 0.57
CA ALA A 211 -7.25 -1.29 -0.75
C ALA A 211 -7.17 -2.82 -0.67
N PHE A 212 -6.25 -3.36 0.15
CA PHE A 212 -6.12 -4.83 0.27
C PHE A 212 -7.31 -5.48 0.99
N LYS A 213 -8.00 -4.76 1.88
CA LYS A 213 -9.25 -5.26 2.49
C LYS A 213 -10.39 -5.29 1.47
N GLN A 214 -10.44 -4.30 0.55
CA GLN A 214 -11.37 -4.30 -0.57
C GLN A 214 -11.11 -5.47 -1.52
N ALA A 215 -9.84 -5.82 -1.77
CA ALA A 215 -9.50 -6.98 -2.56
C ALA A 215 -9.97 -8.29 -1.88
N VAL A 216 -9.78 -8.43 -0.56
CA VAL A 216 -10.32 -9.56 0.21
C VAL A 216 -11.84 -9.63 0.12
N GLN A 217 -12.54 -8.49 0.22
CA GLN A 217 -14.00 -8.41 0.09
C GLN A 217 -14.49 -8.85 -1.29
N ASN A 218 -13.67 -8.66 -2.34
CA ASN A 218 -13.90 -9.10 -3.71
C ASN A 218 -13.39 -10.53 -4.01
N ASP A 219 -13.08 -11.32 -2.98
CA ASP A 219 -12.57 -12.69 -3.09
C ASP A 219 -11.23 -12.82 -3.83
N VAL A 220 -10.36 -11.83 -3.70
CA VAL A 220 -8.98 -11.84 -4.20
C VAL A 220 -8.02 -12.12 -3.05
N ALA A 221 -7.00 -12.97 -3.28
CA ALA A 221 -5.94 -13.18 -2.31
C ALA A 221 -5.15 -11.89 -2.13
N ALA A 222 -5.19 -11.27 -0.93
CA ALA A 222 -4.58 -9.97 -0.73
C ALA A 222 -3.79 -9.89 0.58
N LEU A 223 -2.70 -9.13 0.51
CA LEU A 223 -1.80 -8.89 1.63
C LEU A 223 -1.16 -7.51 1.51
N ARG A 224 -0.55 -7.04 2.60
CA ARG A 224 0.14 -5.76 2.64
C ARG A 224 1.56 -5.95 3.16
N LEU A 225 2.52 -5.25 2.56
CA LEU A 225 3.86 -5.05 3.11
C LEU A 225 3.96 -3.66 3.71
N GLU A 226 4.62 -3.56 4.85
CA GLU A 226 4.92 -2.29 5.52
C GLU A 226 6.44 -2.22 5.74
N ALA A 227 7.13 -1.29 5.08
CA ALA A 227 8.55 -1.05 5.31
C ALA A 227 8.94 0.37 4.90
N GLY A 228 9.73 1.02 5.72
CA GLY A 228 10.03 2.44 5.67
C GLY A 228 9.45 3.17 6.88
N LYS A 229 9.98 4.34 7.20
CA LYS A 229 9.56 5.13 8.36
C LYS A 229 9.95 6.59 8.21
N LEU A 230 9.18 7.49 8.85
CA LEU A 230 9.49 8.92 9.00
C LEU A 230 9.75 9.62 7.66
N GLY A 231 9.09 9.19 6.58
CA GLY A 231 9.26 9.78 5.26
C GLY A 231 10.70 9.71 4.72
N VAL A 232 11.49 8.71 5.15
CA VAL A 232 12.88 8.53 4.71
C VAL A 232 12.95 7.49 3.59
N ASN A 233 13.80 7.74 2.59
CA ASN A 233 14.10 6.76 1.55
C ASN A 233 15.21 5.81 2.03
N GLY A 234 14.85 4.75 2.75
CA GLY A 234 15.76 3.75 3.28
C GLY A 234 16.13 2.69 2.23
N ALA A 235 17.42 2.55 1.93
CA ALA A 235 17.89 1.57 0.93
C ALA A 235 17.65 0.11 1.38
N ASP A 236 17.73 -0.17 2.68
CA ASP A 236 17.48 -1.50 3.23
C ASP A 236 16.00 -1.88 3.11
N GLU A 237 15.09 -0.93 3.35
CA GLU A 237 13.66 -1.14 3.19
C GLU A 237 13.28 -1.36 1.72
N VAL A 238 13.85 -0.58 0.79
CA VAL A 238 13.70 -0.80 -0.65
C VAL A 238 14.14 -2.20 -1.04
N LYS A 239 15.30 -2.65 -0.56
CA LYS A 239 15.83 -3.99 -0.80
C LYS A 239 14.91 -5.07 -0.23
N MET A 240 14.47 -4.94 1.03
CA MET A 240 13.56 -5.91 1.66
C MET A 240 12.24 -6.03 0.91
N LEU A 241 11.65 -4.92 0.47
CA LEU A 241 10.42 -4.93 -0.32
C LEU A 241 10.61 -5.64 -1.66
N LYS A 242 11.69 -5.34 -2.39
CA LYS A 242 12.01 -6.02 -3.67
C LYS A 242 12.21 -7.51 -3.48
N GLU A 243 13.02 -7.93 -2.50
CA GLU A 243 13.28 -9.34 -2.20
C GLU A 243 11.99 -10.07 -1.83
N SER A 244 11.09 -9.42 -1.08
CA SER A 244 9.78 -9.98 -0.74
C SER A 244 8.92 -10.21 -1.99
N ILE A 245 8.86 -9.23 -2.90
CA ILE A 245 8.11 -9.37 -4.15
C ILE A 245 8.71 -10.47 -5.02
N TYR A 246 10.04 -10.51 -5.18
CA TYR A 246 10.70 -11.58 -5.95
C TYR A 246 10.41 -12.96 -5.36
N ASN A 247 10.46 -13.13 -4.05
CA ASN A 247 10.11 -14.39 -3.40
C ASN A 247 8.64 -14.78 -3.64
N MET A 248 7.71 -13.82 -3.59
CA MET A 248 6.29 -14.07 -3.84
C MET A 248 6.04 -14.52 -5.28
N ILE A 249 6.56 -13.80 -6.28
CA ILE A 249 6.39 -14.19 -7.69
C ILE A 249 7.18 -15.46 -8.04
N GLY A 250 8.32 -15.70 -7.38
CA GLY A 250 9.07 -16.95 -7.48
C GLY A 250 8.31 -18.13 -6.90
N MET A 251 7.70 -18.00 -5.71
CA MET A 251 6.86 -19.03 -5.09
C MET A 251 5.64 -19.38 -5.96
N MET A 252 5.10 -18.40 -6.68
CA MET A 252 4.00 -18.60 -7.64
C MET A 252 4.47 -19.14 -9.00
N ASN A 253 5.77 -19.44 -9.15
CA ASN A 253 6.36 -19.85 -10.43
C ASN A 253 6.11 -18.85 -11.57
N MET A 254 6.02 -17.57 -11.24
CA MET A 254 5.80 -16.50 -12.22
C MET A 254 7.11 -15.98 -12.82
N TYR A 255 8.23 -16.02 -12.08
CA TYR A 255 9.49 -15.45 -12.54
C TYR A 255 10.67 -16.39 -12.27
N SER A 256 11.21 -16.97 -13.33
CA SER A 256 12.24 -18.02 -13.24
C SER A 256 13.62 -17.52 -12.79
N SER A 257 13.92 -16.23 -12.97
CA SER A 257 15.18 -15.63 -12.54
C SER A 257 15.22 -15.28 -11.04
N ALA A 258 14.11 -15.45 -10.35
CA ALA A 258 13.99 -15.26 -8.90
C ALA A 258 13.49 -16.56 -8.26
N PRO A 259 14.33 -17.60 -8.12
CA PRO A 259 13.92 -18.82 -7.48
C PRO A 259 13.56 -18.53 -6.01
N TYR A 260 12.41 -19.04 -5.59
CA TYR A 260 11.95 -18.89 -4.23
C TYR A 260 12.96 -19.42 -3.22
N LYS A 261 13.37 -18.56 -2.29
CA LYS A 261 14.17 -18.94 -1.13
C LYS A 261 13.29 -18.87 0.10
N LYS A 262 13.01 -20.04 0.71
CA LYS A 262 12.19 -20.07 1.93
C LYS A 262 12.87 -19.25 3.04
N PRO A 263 12.26 -18.19 3.53
CA PRO A 263 12.82 -17.42 4.64
C PRO A 263 12.82 -18.23 5.95
N ALA A 264 13.58 -17.76 6.95
CA ALA A 264 13.52 -18.30 8.29
C ALA A 264 12.10 -18.16 8.90
N SER A 265 11.77 -19.00 9.86
CA SER A 265 10.51 -18.88 10.62
C SER A 265 10.43 -17.51 11.29
N ARG A 266 9.25 -16.91 11.26
CA ARG A 266 8.99 -15.58 11.80
C ARG A 266 7.90 -15.59 12.85
N LYS A 267 7.94 -14.59 13.72
CA LYS A 267 6.89 -14.40 14.70
C LYS A 267 5.62 -13.86 14.00
N THR A 268 4.50 -14.55 14.26
CA THR A 268 3.18 -14.10 13.82
C THR A 268 2.45 -13.49 15.01
N PHE A 269 1.90 -12.31 14.80
CA PHE A 269 1.08 -11.59 15.78
C PHE A 269 -0.38 -11.63 15.33
N THR A 270 -1.28 -11.89 16.27
CA THR A 270 -2.72 -12.00 15.99
C THR A 270 -3.56 -10.99 16.79
N LYS A 271 -2.93 -10.27 17.71
CA LYS A 271 -3.61 -9.25 18.53
C LYS A 271 -2.92 -7.90 18.37
N GLN A 272 -3.69 -6.87 18.11
CA GLN A 272 -3.25 -5.49 18.01
C GLN A 272 -4.06 -4.60 18.95
N THR A 273 -3.37 -3.81 19.75
CA THR A 273 -3.97 -2.83 20.66
C THR A 273 -3.53 -1.44 20.24
N TYR A 274 -4.51 -0.61 19.86
CA TYR A 274 -4.29 0.75 19.39
C TYR A 274 -4.50 1.76 20.53
N ILE A 275 -3.49 2.60 20.76
CA ILE A 275 -3.58 3.72 21.69
C ILE A 275 -3.86 4.97 20.87
N LYS A 276 -5.02 5.61 21.15
CA LYS A 276 -5.41 6.85 20.50
C LYS A 276 -4.88 8.05 21.27
N VAL A 277 -4.53 9.13 20.54
CA VAL A 277 -4.18 10.43 21.12
C VAL A 277 -5.38 10.97 21.89
N PRO A 278 -5.31 11.16 23.23
CA PRO A 278 -6.46 11.60 24.03
C PRO A 278 -6.70 13.11 23.94
N VAL A 279 -5.65 13.90 23.72
CA VAL A 279 -5.68 15.36 23.64
C VAL A 279 -4.61 15.83 22.66
N SER A 280 -4.92 16.83 21.82
CA SER A 280 -3.93 17.43 20.91
C SER A 280 -2.85 18.16 21.71
N GLY A 281 -1.61 18.15 21.21
CA GLY A 281 -0.48 18.82 21.86
C GLY A 281 0.89 18.38 21.31
N ILE A 282 1.90 18.53 22.14
CA ILE A 282 3.29 18.17 21.85
C ILE A 282 3.63 16.88 22.57
N PHE A 283 3.92 15.84 21.81
CA PHE A 283 4.19 14.49 22.34
C PHE A 283 5.67 14.24 22.59
N TYR A 284 5.98 13.70 23.75
CA TYR A 284 7.30 13.27 24.16
C TYR A 284 7.30 11.76 24.47
N SER A 285 8.19 11.02 23.83
CA SER A 285 8.41 9.59 24.10
C SER A 285 9.86 9.23 23.82
N LYS A 286 10.41 8.32 24.65
CA LYS A 286 11.75 7.74 24.43
C LYS A 286 11.67 6.38 23.72
N HIS A 287 10.48 5.82 23.61
CA HIS A 287 10.27 4.52 22.98
C HIS A 287 10.42 4.58 21.47
N LYS A 288 10.84 3.44 20.91
CA LYS A 288 10.96 3.21 19.46
C LYS A 288 10.09 2.02 19.04
N ALA A 289 9.76 1.95 17.78
CA ALA A 289 9.21 0.72 17.20
C ALA A 289 10.17 -0.46 17.44
N SER A 290 9.66 -1.65 17.58
CA SER A 290 10.32 -2.91 17.98
C SER A 290 10.57 -3.12 19.49
N GLU A 291 10.44 -2.11 20.34
CA GLU A 291 10.63 -2.27 21.78
C GLU A 291 9.49 -3.08 22.40
N GLN A 292 9.86 -3.93 23.37
CA GLN A 292 8.90 -4.66 24.21
C GLN A 292 8.50 -3.76 25.37
N VAL A 293 7.22 -3.65 25.61
CA VAL A 293 6.66 -2.89 26.74
C VAL A 293 5.78 -3.77 27.61
N LYS A 294 5.68 -3.42 28.90
CA LYS A 294 4.82 -4.09 29.87
C LYS A 294 3.55 -3.27 30.09
N LYS A 295 2.45 -3.95 30.42
CA LYS A 295 1.22 -3.29 30.85
C LYS A 295 1.51 -2.32 32.00
N GLY A 296 1.03 -1.06 31.85
CA GLY A 296 1.25 0.03 32.83
C GLY A 296 2.56 0.79 32.64
N GLU A 297 3.45 0.36 31.74
CA GLU A 297 4.72 1.06 31.47
C GLU A 297 4.46 2.46 30.88
N ASP A 298 5.25 3.44 31.29
CA ASP A 298 5.17 4.83 30.83
C ASP A 298 5.70 4.92 29.38
N LEU A 299 4.81 5.25 28.44
CA LEU A 299 5.13 5.42 27.02
C LEU A 299 5.48 6.85 26.64
N GLY A 300 5.23 7.81 27.53
CA GLY A 300 5.48 9.22 27.30
C GLY A 300 4.38 10.13 27.82
N TYR A 301 4.41 11.39 27.37
CA TYR A 301 3.44 12.39 27.81
C TYR A 301 3.18 13.45 26.74
N ILE A 302 2.07 14.15 26.86
CA ILE A 302 1.67 15.27 25.99
C ILE A 302 1.67 16.55 26.81
N THR A 303 2.19 17.65 26.23
CA THR A 303 2.17 19.00 26.81
C THR A 303 1.40 19.97 25.90
N ASP A 304 1.05 21.12 26.45
CA ASP A 304 0.69 22.30 25.67
C ASP A 304 1.94 22.99 25.10
N GLU A 305 1.75 24.11 24.39
CA GLU A 305 2.81 24.92 23.79
C GLU A 305 3.70 25.65 24.82
N PHE A 306 3.32 25.69 26.08
CA PHE A 306 4.10 26.26 27.19
C PHE A 306 4.86 25.20 28.01
N GLY A 307 4.71 23.91 27.64
CA GLY A 307 5.33 22.78 28.34
C GLY A 307 4.54 22.28 29.56
N ASN A 308 3.31 22.78 29.79
CA ASN A 308 2.46 22.25 30.86
C ASN A 308 1.95 20.86 30.50
N LEU A 309 2.04 19.93 31.46
CA LEU A 309 1.59 18.56 31.29
C LEU A 309 0.07 18.50 31.07
N LEU A 310 -0.37 17.97 29.92
CA LEU A 310 -1.76 17.71 29.62
C LEU A 310 -2.16 16.27 29.95
N GLN A 311 -1.31 15.27 29.55
CA GLN A 311 -1.64 13.88 29.70
C GLN A 311 -0.38 12.99 29.73
N LYS A 312 -0.36 11.99 30.63
CA LYS A 312 0.59 10.87 30.59
C LYS A 312 -0.01 9.71 29.81
N ILE A 313 0.84 8.99 29.09
CA ILE A 313 0.46 7.86 28.25
C ILE A 313 1.12 6.60 28.80
N SER A 314 0.35 5.54 29.05
CA SER A 314 0.87 4.25 29.49
C SER A 314 0.38 3.11 28.62
N ALA A 315 1.15 2.02 28.58
CA ALA A 315 0.81 0.82 27.83
C ALA A 315 -0.41 0.11 28.46
N PRO A 316 -1.53 -0.07 27.71
CA PRO A 316 -2.70 -0.77 28.23
C PRO A 316 -2.48 -2.28 28.35
N GLU A 317 -1.53 -2.83 27.60
CA GLU A 317 -1.16 -4.24 27.54
C GLU A 317 0.35 -4.41 27.35
N SER A 318 0.86 -5.61 27.66
CA SER A 318 2.24 -5.98 27.33
C SER A 318 2.34 -6.43 25.88
N GLY A 319 3.42 -6.07 25.18
CA GLY A 319 3.66 -6.48 23.80
C GLY A 319 4.78 -5.69 23.14
N MET A 320 4.94 -5.85 21.85
CA MET A 320 5.91 -5.11 21.04
C MET A 320 5.23 -3.88 20.40
N ILE A 321 5.90 -2.75 20.44
CA ILE A 321 5.49 -1.57 19.67
C ILE A 321 5.70 -1.87 18.18
N LEU A 322 4.61 -2.08 17.44
CA LEU A 322 4.65 -2.34 16.00
C LEU A 322 4.93 -1.06 15.23
N TYR A 323 4.24 0.02 15.60
CA TYR A 323 4.48 1.37 15.11
C TYR A 323 3.98 2.43 16.10
N LYS A 324 4.48 3.64 15.95
CA LYS A 324 4.11 4.79 16.76
C LYS A 324 4.31 6.10 16.03
N ILE A 325 3.63 7.16 16.48
CA ILE A 325 3.97 8.54 16.11
C ILE A 325 5.33 8.89 16.74
N SER A 326 6.25 9.43 15.93
CA SER A 326 7.61 9.82 16.37
C SER A 326 7.94 11.28 16.10
N THR A 327 7.00 12.07 15.59
CA THR A 327 7.12 13.54 15.51
C THR A 327 6.35 14.20 16.65
N PRO A 328 6.78 15.40 17.11
CA PRO A 328 6.16 16.03 18.28
C PRO A 328 4.67 16.36 18.17
N PRO A 329 4.14 16.91 17.05
CA PRO A 329 2.72 17.27 17.00
C PRO A 329 1.83 16.02 16.96
N VAL A 330 0.81 16.01 17.82
CA VAL A 330 -0.23 14.96 17.84
C VAL A 330 -1.62 15.59 17.90
N ASN A 331 -2.59 14.99 17.18
CA ASN A 331 -3.97 15.46 17.18
C ASN A 331 -4.88 14.41 17.81
N LYS A 332 -5.85 14.88 18.59
CA LYS A 332 -6.83 14.03 19.27
C LYS A 332 -7.49 13.05 18.28
N GLY A 333 -7.46 11.77 18.62
CA GLY A 333 -8.07 10.69 17.83
C GLY A 333 -7.12 9.98 16.87
N GLU A 334 -5.93 10.54 16.56
CA GLU A 334 -4.89 9.82 15.80
C GLU A 334 -4.44 8.54 16.53
N THR A 335 -3.91 7.58 15.80
CA THR A 335 -3.29 6.38 16.41
C THR A 335 -1.87 6.71 16.83
N MET A 336 -1.64 6.78 18.15
CA MET A 336 -0.34 7.13 18.72
C MET A 336 0.62 5.94 18.77
N PHE A 337 0.11 4.76 19.15
CA PHE A 337 0.85 3.50 19.20
C PHE A 337 -0.02 2.34 18.71
N CYS A 338 0.63 1.35 18.10
CA CYS A 338 0.10 0.00 17.94
C CYS A 338 1.01 -0.96 18.71
N ILE A 339 0.47 -1.61 19.74
CA ILE A 339 1.15 -2.66 20.49
C ILE A 339 0.60 -4.01 20.02
N THR A 340 1.49 -4.97 19.73
CA THR A 340 1.12 -6.28 19.19
C THR A 340 1.69 -7.42 20.03
N SER A 341 0.92 -8.52 20.12
CA SER A 341 1.28 -9.73 20.89
C SER A 341 0.89 -11.01 20.16
#